data_2374c3ae4837352a408c5844fb5a6fa8
#
_entry.id   2374c3ae4837352a408c5844fb5a6fa8
#
_cell.length_a   1.000
_cell.length_b   1.000
_cell.length_c   1.000
_cell.angle_alpha   90.00
_cell.angle_beta   90.00
_cell.angle_gamma   90.00
#
_symmetry.space_group_name_H-M   'P 1'
#
loop_
_entity.id
_entity.type
_entity.pdbx_description
1 polymer ?
#
loop_
_entity_poly.entity_id
_entity_poly.type
_entity_poly.pdbx_seq_one_letter_code
_entity_poly.pdbx_strand_id
1 'polypeptide(L)'
;MKRSFKNIIWIVARLFFSLFPLDKNKAFFKAYNGLRYTCNPKAISEKLHEIAPEIKIVWSFNHPEKEKGVPSYVISVKKNSLKEYYHLFTAKFWVMNAGSMIPQKRKGQLFMDTWHGDRAFKHVAVSTDGSSALAEAYKNVDVLLSGSDYGDRVIREAMKYKGEILKCGSPRNDLFFNDTKKLALEIKEKLGLNN
;
A
#
# COMPACT_ATOMS: atom_id res chain seq x y z
N MET A 1 19.48 -6.97 16.85
CA MET A 1 20.34 -5.86 16.37
C MET A 1 19.84 -5.18 15.08
N LYS A 2 19.56 -5.90 13.98
CA LYS A 2 19.16 -5.28 12.69
C LYS A 2 17.84 -4.46 12.72
N ARG A 3 16.84 -4.81 13.53
CA ARG A 3 15.54 -4.11 13.60
C ARG A 3 15.66 -2.76 14.31
N SER A 4 16.48 -2.67 15.36
CA SER A 4 16.70 -1.45 16.13
C SER A 4 17.41 -0.38 15.29
N PHE A 5 18.45 -0.75 14.53
CA PHE A 5 19.19 0.18 13.66
C PHE A 5 18.30 0.77 12.55
N LYS A 6 17.45 -0.05 11.95
CA LYS A 6 16.52 0.41 10.93
C LYS A 6 15.49 1.40 11.48
N ASN A 7 15.02 1.19 12.71
CA ASN A 7 14.12 2.13 13.36
C ASN A 7 14.78 3.48 13.61
N ILE A 8 16.07 3.50 13.97
CA ILE A 8 16.83 4.75 14.15
C ILE A 8 16.91 5.52 12.82
N ILE A 9 17.25 4.85 11.72
CA ILE A 9 17.28 5.48 10.39
C ILE A 9 15.94 6.11 10.05
N TRP A 10 14.84 5.42 10.31
CA TRP A 10 13.50 5.94 10.06
C TRP A 10 13.15 7.15 10.92
N ILE A 11 13.53 7.14 12.20
CA ILE A 11 13.32 8.28 13.09
C ILE A 11 14.10 9.48 12.59
N VAL A 12 15.39 9.31 12.30
CA VAL A 12 16.27 10.37 11.80
C VAL A 12 15.75 10.92 10.46
N ALA A 13 15.41 10.04 9.51
CA ALA A 13 14.85 10.45 8.23
C ALA A 13 13.52 11.20 8.40
N ARG A 14 12.62 10.72 9.26
CA ARG A 14 11.37 11.41 9.57
C ARG A 14 11.61 12.81 10.13
N LEU A 15 12.49 12.95 11.09
CA LEU A 15 12.82 14.25 11.70
C LEU A 15 13.43 15.19 10.66
N PHE A 16 14.41 14.73 9.89
CA PHE A 16 15.05 15.53 8.85
C PHE A 16 14.07 15.99 7.77
N PHE A 17 13.30 15.05 7.21
CA PHE A 17 12.33 15.41 6.17
C PHE A 17 11.08 16.11 6.72
N SER A 18 10.91 16.20 8.05
CA SER A 18 9.89 17.04 8.67
C SER A 18 10.15 18.54 8.51
N LEU A 19 11.36 18.92 8.15
CA LEU A 19 11.70 20.32 7.78
C LEU A 19 11.08 20.72 6.43
N PHE A 20 10.72 19.77 5.59
CA PHE A 20 10.05 20.02 4.32
C PHE A 20 8.51 19.98 4.51
N PRO A 21 7.76 20.86 3.81
CA PRO A 21 6.30 20.83 3.87
C PRO A 21 5.73 19.51 3.35
N LEU A 22 4.54 19.14 3.84
CA LEU A 22 3.76 18.06 3.23
C LEU A 22 3.23 18.53 1.89
N ASP A 23 3.52 17.76 0.85
CA ASP A 23 2.94 17.95 -0.48
C ASP A 23 1.55 17.32 -0.49
N LYS A 24 0.52 18.18 -0.50
CA LYS A 24 -0.88 17.76 -0.47
C LYS A 24 -1.30 17.01 -1.75
N ASN A 25 -0.56 17.24 -2.83
CA ASN A 25 -0.78 16.62 -4.13
C ASN A 25 0.24 15.50 -4.39
N LYS A 26 0.58 14.72 -3.35
CA LYS A 26 1.48 13.59 -3.48
C LYS A 26 0.97 12.38 -2.73
N ALA A 27 0.91 11.24 -3.42
CA ALA A 27 0.58 9.95 -2.88
C ALA A 27 1.76 8.97 -3.03
N PHE A 28 2.11 8.29 -1.95
CA PHE A 28 3.18 7.31 -1.90
C PHE A 28 2.62 5.90 -1.82
N PHE A 29 3.01 5.05 -2.75
CA PHE A 29 2.52 3.70 -2.90
C PHE A 29 3.61 2.65 -2.68
N LYS A 30 3.22 1.52 -2.11
CA LYS A 30 4.09 0.35 -1.96
C LYS A 30 3.27 -0.93 -1.89
N ALA A 31 3.55 -1.91 -2.74
CA ALA A 31 2.95 -3.23 -2.66
C ALA A 31 3.97 -4.29 -2.23
N TYR A 32 3.54 -5.22 -1.35
CA TYR A 32 4.35 -6.32 -0.83
C TYR A 32 5.77 -5.88 -0.42
N ASN A 33 5.82 -4.77 0.32
CA ASN A 33 7.07 -4.19 0.81
C ASN A 33 8.06 -3.80 -0.30
N GLY A 34 7.56 -3.36 -1.45
CA GLY A 34 8.34 -2.91 -2.61
C GLY A 34 8.69 -4.01 -3.60
N LEU A 35 7.97 -5.13 -3.56
CA LEU A 35 8.28 -6.27 -4.42
C LEU A 35 7.88 -6.04 -5.87
N ARG A 36 6.66 -5.50 -6.13
CA ARG A 36 6.12 -5.35 -7.49
C ARG A 36 5.09 -4.23 -7.61
N TYR A 37 4.89 -3.76 -8.85
CA TYR A 37 3.76 -2.90 -9.25
C TYR A 37 2.50 -3.74 -9.43
N THR A 38 1.69 -3.90 -8.36
CA THR A 38 0.57 -4.86 -8.38
C THR A 38 -0.45 -4.61 -7.25
N CYS A 39 -1.49 -5.44 -7.25
CA CYS A 39 -2.50 -5.56 -6.20
C CYS A 39 -3.36 -4.30 -6.02
N ASN A 40 -4.01 -4.14 -4.85
CA ASN A 40 -4.87 -3.00 -4.54
C ASN A 40 -4.17 -1.65 -4.70
N PRO A 41 -2.92 -1.44 -4.23
CA PRO A 41 -2.22 -0.18 -4.44
C PRO A 41 -2.07 0.19 -5.92
N LYS A 42 -1.87 -0.79 -6.83
CA LYS A 42 -1.83 -0.53 -8.27
C LYS A 42 -3.16 0.00 -8.76
N ALA A 43 -4.26 -0.73 -8.53
CA ALA A 43 -5.59 -0.33 -8.97
C ALA A 43 -5.96 1.07 -8.46
N ILE A 44 -5.67 1.36 -7.18
CA ILE A 44 -5.91 2.67 -6.59
C ILE A 44 -5.04 3.75 -7.26
N SER A 45 -3.76 3.48 -7.52
CA SER A 45 -2.87 4.49 -8.12
C SER A 45 -3.25 4.82 -9.55
N GLU A 46 -3.67 3.83 -10.35
CA GLU A 46 -4.14 4.02 -11.72
C GLU A 46 -5.45 4.82 -11.73
N LYS A 47 -6.41 4.45 -10.88
CA LYS A 47 -7.67 5.19 -10.76
C LYS A 47 -7.47 6.60 -10.23
N LEU A 48 -6.55 6.80 -9.29
CA LEU A 48 -6.21 8.12 -8.78
C LEU A 48 -5.65 9.02 -9.89
N HIS A 49 -4.77 8.49 -10.75
CA HIS A 49 -4.25 9.26 -11.89
C HIS A 49 -5.34 9.64 -12.89
N GLU A 50 -6.30 8.74 -13.13
CA GLU A 50 -7.44 9.00 -14.02
C GLU A 50 -8.32 10.15 -13.53
N ILE A 51 -8.64 10.18 -12.23
CA ILE A 51 -9.59 11.16 -11.66
C ILE A 51 -8.95 12.43 -11.11
N ALA A 52 -7.65 12.40 -10.82
CA ALA A 52 -6.89 13.50 -10.24
C ALA A 52 -5.43 13.49 -10.76
N PRO A 53 -5.23 13.79 -12.05
CA PRO A 53 -3.91 13.69 -12.71
C PRO A 53 -2.86 14.66 -12.15
N GLU A 54 -3.27 15.69 -11.42
CA GLU A 54 -2.38 16.63 -10.72
C GLU A 54 -1.67 15.99 -9.50
N ILE A 55 -2.15 14.84 -9.01
CA ILE A 55 -1.53 14.18 -7.88
C ILE A 55 -0.29 13.39 -8.33
N LYS A 56 0.85 13.72 -7.76
CA LYS A 56 2.12 13.02 -7.99
C LYS A 56 2.05 11.62 -7.39
N ILE A 57 2.16 10.61 -8.22
CA ILE A 57 2.15 9.20 -7.83
C ILE A 57 3.57 8.70 -7.70
N VAL A 58 3.97 8.34 -6.49
CA VAL A 58 5.31 7.82 -6.18
C VAL A 58 5.22 6.36 -5.76
N TRP A 59 6.01 5.49 -6.37
CA TRP A 59 6.08 4.07 -6.03
C TRP A 59 7.47 3.66 -5.56
N SER A 60 7.53 2.92 -4.46
CA SER A 60 8.76 2.36 -3.92
C SER A 60 8.92 0.89 -4.31
N PHE A 61 10.09 0.57 -4.90
CA PHE A 61 10.46 -0.77 -5.34
C PHE A 61 11.80 -1.22 -4.76
N ASN A 62 11.95 -2.53 -4.58
CA ASN A 62 13.26 -3.11 -4.25
C ASN A 62 14.25 -2.90 -5.41
N HIS A 63 13.76 -3.08 -6.64
CA HIS A 63 14.53 -3.00 -7.89
C HIS A 63 13.71 -2.24 -8.95
N PRO A 64 13.63 -0.90 -8.89
CA PRO A 64 12.81 -0.12 -9.83
C PRO A 64 13.22 -0.33 -11.30
N GLU A 65 14.49 -0.61 -11.54
CA GLU A 65 15.04 -0.89 -12.87
C GLU A 65 14.56 -2.21 -13.50
N LYS A 66 13.99 -3.11 -12.70
CA LYS A 66 13.48 -4.42 -13.13
C LYS A 66 11.96 -4.47 -13.25
N GLU A 67 11.27 -3.43 -12.76
CA GLU A 67 9.81 -3.42 -12.80
C GLU A 67 9.29 -3.10 -14.19
N LYS A 68 8.38 -3.96 -14.65
CA LYS A 68 7.73 -3.83 -15.97
C LYS A 68 6.30 -3.32 -15.81
N GLY A 69 5.81 -2.62 -16.83
CA GLY A 69 4.41 -2.15 -16.87
C GLY A 69 4.11 -1.02 -15.88
N VAL A 70 5.13 -0.36 -15.37
CA VAL A 70 4.95 0.86 -14.56
C VAL A 70 4.70 2.03 -15.53
N PRO A 71 3.57 2.77 -15.39
CA PRO A 71 3.28 3.90 -16.26
C PRO A 71 4.30 5.03 -16.14
N SER A 72 4.49 5.80 -17.23
CA SER A 72 5.48 6.89 -17.30
C SER A 72 5.20 8.05 -16.34
N TYR A 73 3.95 8.25 -15.90
CA TYR A 73 3.59 9.25 -14.90
C TYR A 73 4.00 8.89 -13.47
N VAL A 74 4.40 7.63 -13.22
CA VAL A 74 4.80 7.15 -11.90
C VAL A 74 6.26 7.51 -11.61
N ILE A 75 6.49 8.15 -10.49
CA ILE A 75 7.83 8.40 -9.96
C ILE A 75 8.31 7.14 -9.22
N SER A 76 9.18 6.37 -9.86
CA SER A 76 9.76 5.16 -9.26
C SER A 76 10.96 5.49 -8.39
N VAL A 77 10.97 4.99 -7.14
CA VAL A 77 12.07 5.16 -6.21
C VAL A 77 12.57 3.83 -5.66
N LYS A 78 13.89 3.74 -5.43
CA LYS A 78 14.50 2.55 -4.82
C LYS A 78 14.25 2.55 -3.32
N LYS A 79 13.77 1.43 -2.81
CA LYS A 79 13.54 1.21 -1.38
C LYS A 79 14.83 1.41 -0.56
N ASN A 80 14.68 2.00 0.61
CA ASN A 80 15.76 2.38 1.53
C ASN A 80 16.75 3.42 0.96
N SER A 81 16.37 4.14 -0.10
CA SER A 81 17.14 5.27 -0.62
C SER A 81 16.71 6.60 0.02
N LEU A 82 17.56 7.62 -0.07
CA LEU A 82 17.20 8.99 0.36
C LEU A 82 15.99 9.53 -0.40
N LYS A 83 15.86 9.17 -1.70
CA LYS A 83 14.67 9.53 -2.49
C LYS A 83 13.40 8.89 -1.93
N GLU A 84 13.44 7.60 -1.54
CA GLU A 84 12.29 6.97 -0.89
C GLU A 84 11.91 7.71 0.38
N TYR A 85 12.86 7.98 1.27
CA TYR A 85 12.56 8.67 2.54
C TYR A 85 12.03 10.08 2.32
N TYR A 86 12.57 10.84 1.38
CA TYR A 86 12.05 12.14 1.00
C TYR A 86 10.58 12.04 0.57
N HIS A 87 10.27 11.19 -0.39
CA HIS A 87 8.89 11.06 -0.88
C HIS A 87 7.97 10.47 0.17
N LEU A 88 8.40 9.48 0.94
CA LEU A 88 7.62 8.87 2.01
C LEU A 88 7.19 9.90 3.05
N PHE A 89 8.14 10.72 3.54
CA PHE A 89 7.86 11.67 4.60
C PHE A 89 7.30 13.03 4.13
N THR A 90 7.31 13.31 2.83
CA THR A 90 6.70 14.53 2.28
C THR A 90 5.38 14.26 1.55
N ALA A 91 4.99 13.03 1.28
CA ALA A 91 3.69 12.71 0.71
C ALA A 91 2.58 12.87 1.73
N LYS A 92 1.45 13.46 1.32
CA LYS A 92 0.24 13.56 2.14
C LYS A 92 -0.40 12.20 2.37
N PHE A 93 -0.42 11.35 1.34
CA PHE A 93 -1.12 10.07 1.35
C PHE A 93 -0.14 8.91 1.22
N TRP A 94 -0.33 7.88 2.04
CA TRP A 94 0.34 6.59 1.92
C TRP A 94 -0.69 5.51 1.62
N VAL A 95 -0.42 4.70 0.62
CA VAL A 95 -1.28 3.57 0.23
C VAL A 95 -0.42 2.32 0.10
N MET A 96 -0.65 1.34 0.97
CA MET A 96 0.15 0.11 1.01
C MET A 96 -0.74 -1.11 1.26
N ASN A 97 -0.20 -2.31 1.04
CA ASN A 97 -0.93 -3.56 1.28
C ASN A 97 -0.23 -4.54 2.25
N ALA A 98 0.87 -4.11 2.84
CA ALA A 98 1.65 -4.89 3.81
C ALA A 98 2.24 -3.94 4.86
N GLY A 99 1.36 -3.31 5.63
CA GLY A 99 1.67 -2.17 6.48
C GLY A 99 2.41 -2.45 7.77
N SER A 100 2.63 -3.70 8.15
CA SER A 100 3.18 -4.06 9.47
C SER A 100 4.66 -3.68 9.72
N MET A 101 5.35 -3.15 8.72
CA MET A 101 6.78 -2.81 8.81
C MET A 101 7.07 -1.37 8.39
N ILE A 102 6.20 -0.42 8.74
CA ILE A 102 6.28 0.96 8.26
C ILE A 102 6.74 1.88 9.38
N PRO A 103 7.55 2.90 9.06
CA PRO A 103 7.90 3.93 10.03
C PRO A 103 6.66 4.70 10.49
N GLN A 104 6.76 5.28 11.66
CA GLN A 104 5.72 6.16 12.16
C GLN A 104 5.54 7.36 11.22
N LYS A 105 4.30 7.61 10.79
CA LYS A 105 3.99 8.76 9.94
C LYS A 105 4.16 10.10 10.65
N ARG A 106 4.26 11.16 9.88
CA ARG A 106 4.25 12.54 10.40
C ARG A 106 2.81 12.98 10.71
N LYS A 107 2.66 13.93 11.62
CA LYS A 107 1.38 14.63 11.82
C LYS A 107 0.90 15.20 10.48
N GLY A 108 -0.35 14.95 10.15
CA GLY A 108 -0.97 15.41 8.90
C GLY A 108 -0.84 14.47 7.71
N GLN A 109 -0.06 13.40 7.77
CA GLN A 109 -0.09 12.34 6.77
C GLN A 109 -1.28 11.40 7.02
N LEU A 110 -1.86 10.86 5.95
CA LEU A 110 -2.92 9.86 5.98
C LEU A 110 -2.37 8.54 5.41
N PHE A 111 -2.58 7.47 6.15
CA PHE A 111 -2.12 6.14 5.77
C PHE A 111 -3.28 5.17 5.61
N MET A 112 -3.46 4.66 4.40
CA MET A 112 -4.37 3.60 4.03
C MET A 112 -3.61 2.30 3.85
N ASP A 113 -3.95 1.27 4.62
CA ASP A 113 -3.51 -0.10 4.34
C ASP A 113 -4.64 -0.89 3.69
N THR A 114 -4.42 -1.28 2.46
CA THR A 114 -5.42 -1.98 1.66
C THR A 114 -5.45 -3.47 1.94
N TRP A 115 -4.47 -3.99 2.70
CA TRP A 115 -4.20 -5.40 2.83
C TRP A 115 -4.05 -6.07 1.43
N HIS A 116 -4.15 -7.38 1.37
CA HIS A 116 -3.96 -8.14 0.12
C HIS A 116 -4.90 -9.36 0.01
N GLY A 117 -5.96 -9.38 0.79
CA GLY A 117 -7.04 -10.38 0.82
C GLY A 117 -8.06 -10.01 1.89
N ASP A 118 -9.17 -10.73 1.97
CA ASP A 118 -10.26 -10.41 2.90
C ASP A 118 -10.15 -11.13 4.26
N ARG A 119 -8.97 -11.65 4.61
CA ARG A 119 -8.67 -12.28 5.91
C ARG A 119 -9.52 -13.52 6.23
N ALA A 120 -10.22 -14.09 5.23
CA ALA A 120 -11.20 -15.15 5.43
C ALA A 120 -10.56 -16.53 5.71
N PHE A 121 -9.33 -16.78 5.22
CA PHE A 121 -8.73 -18.12 5.21
C PHE A 121 -7.55 -18.30 6.16
N LYS A 122 -7.12 -17.25 6.84
CA LYS A 122 -5.95 -17.31 7.72
C LYS A 122 -6.24 -16.64 9.05
N HIS A 123 -5.82 -17.24 10.12
CA HIS A 123 -5.68 -16.56 11.39
C HIS A 123 -4.66 -15.42 11.26
N VAL A 124 -4.95 -14.27 11.83
CA VAL A 124 -4.10 -13.08 11.76
C VAL A 124 -3.92 -12.43 13.12
N ALA A 125 -2.81 -11.74 13.31
CA ALA A 125 -2.50 -10.96 14.49
C ALA A 125 -2.64 -11.76 15.80
N VAL A 126 -3.36 -11.24 16.79
CA VAL A 126 -3.50 -11.87 18.11
C VAL A 126 -4.21 -13.23 18.09
N SER A 127 -4.87 -13.58 16.98
CA SER A 127 -5.50 -14.90 16.84
C SER A 127 -4.51 -16.01 16.47
N THR A 128 -3.25 -15.69 16.15
CA THR A 128 -2.23 -16.68 15.78
C THR A 128 -1.34 -17.08 16.95
N ASP A 129 -0.78 -16.09 17.62
CA ASP A 129 0.28 -16.29 18.64
C ASP A 129 0.10 -15.40 19.87
N GLY A 130 -1.03 -14.67 19.94
CA GLY A 130 -1.26 -13.65 20.99
C GLY A 130 -0.38 -12.41 20.82
N SER A 131 0.37 -12.30 19.72
CA SER A 131 1.28 -11.19 19.49
C SER A 131 0.55 -9.86 19.32
N SER A 132 0.88 -8.89 20.16
CA SER A 132 0.40 -7.52 20.04
C SER A 132 1.17 -6.71 18.98
N ALA A 133 2.25 -7.26 18.42
CA ALA A 133 3.14 -6.53 17.52
C ALA A 133 2.45 -6.03 16.25
N LEU A 134 1.55 -6.82 15.68
CA LEU A 134 0.77 -6.40 14.52
C LEU A 134 -0.27 -5.34 14.92
N ALA A 135 -0.97 -5.53 16.03
CA ALA A 135 -1.92 -4.56 16.56
C ALA A 135 -1.25 -3.20 16.83
N GLU A 136 -0.03 -3.22 17.36
CA GLU A 136 0.77 -2.00 17.58
C GLU A 136 1.14 -1.30 16.26
N ALA A 137 1.54 -2.07 15.24
CA ALA A 137 1.85 -1.55 13.92
C ALA A 137 0.63 -0.85 13.28
N TYR A 138 -0.57 -1.37 13.51
CA TYR A 138 -1.80 -0.80 12.94
C TYR A 138 -2.29 0.47 13.64
N LYS A 139 -1.76 0.85 14.79
CA LYS A 139 -2.03 2.18 15.39
C LYS A 139 -1.60 3.34 14.49
N ASN A 140 -0.69 3.09 13.57
CA ASN A 140 -0.19 4.10 12.61
C ASN A 140 -1.05 4.21 11.33
N VAL A 141 -2.01 3.31 11.15
CA VAL A 141 -2.90 3.26 9.98
C VAL A 141 -4.15 4.07 10.28
N ASP A 142 -4.62 4.90 9.34
CA ASP A 142 -5.85 5.68 9.49
C ASP A 142 -7.04 4.93 8.91
N VAL A 143 -6.85 4.27 7.76
CA VAL A 143 -7.92 3.57 7.04
C VAL A 143 -7.48 2.15 6.67
N LEU A 144 -8.32 1.17 6.96
CA LEU A 144 -8.20 -0.22 6.47
C LEU A 144 -9.32 -0.54 5.49
N LEU A 145 -9.01 -1.28 4.43
CA LEU A 145 -10.03 -1.82 3.54
C LEU A 145 -10.57 -3.15 4.06
N SER A 146 -11.86 -3.36 3.85
CA SER A 146 -12.56 -4.62 4.09
C SER A 146 -13.53 -4.94 2.95
N GLY A 147 -13.80 -6.21 2.73
CA GLY A 147 -14.74 -6.69 1.73
C GLY A 147 -16.03 -7.27 2.32
N SER A 148 -16.10 -7.42 3.64
CA SER A 148 -17.23 -8.14 4.26
C SER A 148 -17.40 -7.79 5.74
N ASP A 149 -18.58 -8.07 6.30
CA ASP A 149 -18.83 -7.96 7.74
C ASP A 149 -17.92 -8.90 8.55
N TYR A 150 -17.60 -10.05 7.98
CA TYR A 150 -16.63 -10.97 8.57
C TYR A 150 -15.23 -10.34 8.64
N GLY A 151 -14.78 -9.73 7.54
CA GLY A 151 -13.51 -9.00 7.48
C GLY A 151 -13.44 -7.87 8.51
N ASP A 152 -14.52 -7.11 8.66
CA ASP A 152 -14.64 -6.04 9.66
C ASP A 152 -14.44 -6.58 11.08
N ARG A 153 -15.10 -7.70 11.42
CA ARG A 153 -14.93 -8.35 12.73
C ARG A 153 -13.49 -8.79 12.97
N VAL A 154 -12.86 -9.45 12.00
CA VAL A 154 -11.45 -9.87 12.10
C VAL A 154 -10.54 -8.68 12.32
N ILE A 155 -10.76 -7.56 11.61
CA ILE A 155 -10.00 -6.32 11.78
C ILE A 155 -10.15 -5.80 13.21
N ARG A 156 -11.37 -5.74 13.74
CA ARG A 156 -11.64 -5.24 15.08
C ARG A 156 -11.10 -6.15 16.17
N GLU A 157 -11.35 -7.46 16.06
CA GLU A 157 -11.06 -8.42 17.12
C GLU A 157 -9.62 -8.92 17.11
N ALA A 158 -9.13 -9.38 15.95
CA ALA A 158 -7.81 -9.99 15.85
C ALA A 158 -6.69 -8.95 15.68
N MET A 159 -6.93 -7.88 14.91
CA MET A 159 -5.92 -6.82 14.72
C MET A 159 -6.03 -5.70 15.76
N LYS A 160 -7.08 -5.71 16.62
CA LYS A 160 -7.36 -4.67 17.62
C LYS A 160 -7.37 -3.26 17.02
N TYR A 161 -7.74 -3.16 15.74
CA TYR A 161 -7.76 -1.91 15.02
C TYR A 161 -8.95 -1.04 15.44
N LYS A 162 -8.67 0.25 15.71
CA LYS A 162 -9.67 1.22 16.17
C LYS A 162 -9.95 2.35 15.17
N GLY A 163 -9.20 2.40 14.07
CA GLY A 163 -9.35 3.41 13.03
C GLY A 163 -10.55 3.15 12.12
N GLU A 164 -10.60 3.86 11.00
CA GLU A 164 -11.66 3.75 10.01
C GLU A 164 -11.54 2.44 9.21
N ILE A 165 -12.67 1.78 8.95
CA ILE A 165 -12.77 0.65 8.03
C ILE A 165 -13.63 1.09 6.86
N LEU A 166 -13.05 1.08 5.66
CA LEU A 166 -13.76 1.33 4.42
C LEU A 166 -14.16 -0.02 3.80
N LYS A 167 -15.47 -0.32 3.86
CA LYS A 167 -16.02 -1.56 3.29
C LYS A 167 -16.31 -1.37 1.80
N CYS A 168 -15.30 -1.58 0.96
CA CYS A 168 -15.39 -1.40 -0.49
C CYS A 168 -14.88 -2.61 -1.29
N GLY A 169 -14.56 -3.71 -0.61
CA GLY A 169 -13.96 -4.86 -1.28
C GLY A 169 -12.46 -4.67 -1.59
N SER A 170 -12.03 -5.33 -2.64
CA SER A 170 -10.63 -5.28 -3.11
C SER A 170 -10.56 -4.51 -4.42
N PRO A 171 -10.00 -3.29 -4.46
CA PRO A 171 -9.94 -2.47 -5.68
C PRO A 171 -9.33 -3.16 -6.91
N ARG A 172 -8.39 -4.07 -6.71
CA ARG A 172 -7.83 -4.89 -7.81
C ARG A 172 -8.88 -5.75 -8.54
N ASN A 173 -10.04 -6.01 -7.90
CA ASN A 173 -11.10 -6.83 -8.48
C ASN A 173 -12.04 -6.02 -9.37
N ASP A 174 -11.92 -4.70 -9.41
CA ASP A 174 -12.71 -3.83 -10.29
C ASP A 174 -12.49 -4.21 -11.76
N LEU A 175 -11.32 -4.80 -12.07
CA LEU A 175 -11.04 -5.37 -13.39
C LEU A 175 -12.13 -6.33 -13.88
N PHE A 176 -12.77 -7.10 -12.99
CA PHE A 176 -13.81 -8.05 -13.37
C PHE A 176 -15.16 -7.41 -13.74
N PHE A 177 -15.33 -6.14 -13.41
CA PHE A 177 -16.54 -5.37 -13.70
C PHE A 177 -16.39 -4.45 -14.91
N ASN A 178 -15.18 -4.32 -15.45
CA ASN A 178 -14.90 -3.58 -16.67
C ASN A 178 -15.10 -4.48 -17.90
N ASP A 179 -15.26 -3.89 -19.11
CA ASP A 179 -15.21 -4.66 -20.35
C ASP A 179 -13.81 -5.24 -20.57
N THR A 180 -13.64 -6.48 -20.18
CA THR A 180 -12.37 -7.19 -20.25
C THR A 180 -12.21 -8.07 -21.49
N LYS A 181 -13.17 -8.03 -22.46
CA LYS A 181 -13.13 -8.90 -23.63
C LYS A 181 -11.82 -8.79 -24.41
N LYS A 182 -11.39 -7.56 -24.69
CA LYS A 182 -10.11 -7.32 -25.39
C LYS A 182 -8.93 -7.88 -24.59
N LEU A 183 -8.87 -7.60 -23.29
CA LEU A 183 -7.82 -8.11 -22.41
C LEU A 183 -7.83 -9.64 -22.33
N ALA A 184 -9.01 -10.24 -22.27
CA ALA A 184 -9.17 -11.71 -22.27
C ALA A 184 -8.63 -12.33 -23.56
N LEU A 185 -8.90 -11.72 -24.71
CA LEU A 185 -8.37 -12.17 -25.99
C LEU A 185 -6.83 -12.07 -26.05
N GLU A 186 -6.27 -10.94 -25.62
CA GLU A 186 -4.81 -10.76 -25.55
C GLU A 186 -4.13 -11.79 -24.62
N ILE A 187 -4.77 -12.11 -23.48
CA ILE A 187 -4.26 -13.13 -22.55
C ILE A 187 -4.35 -14.52 -23.17
N LYS A 188 -5.48 -14.86 -23.82
CA LYS A 188 -5.66 -16.15 -24.49
C LYS A 188 -4.58 -16.35 -25.57
N GLU A 189 -4.35 -15.33 -26.40
CA GLU A 189 -3.34 -15.35 -27.44
C GLU A 189 -1.93 -15.58 -26.86
N LYS A 190 -1.55 -14.82 -25.82
CA LYS A 190 -0.26 -14.98 -25.13
C LYS A 190 -0.06 -16.34 -24.47
N LEU A 191 -1.14 -17.00 -24.06
CA LEU A 191 -1.10 -18.33 -23.45
C LEU A 191 -1.29 -19.47 -24.47
N GLY A 192 -1.47 -19.17 -25.76
CA GLY A 192 -1.75 -20.17 -26.78
C GLY A 192 -3.13 -20.85 -26.62
N LEU A 193 -4.06 -20.21 -25.94
CA LEU A 193 -5.41 -20.70 -25.69
C LEU A 193 -6.34 -20.19 -26.81
N ASN A 194 -6.09 -20.65 -28.03
CA ASN A 194 -6.95 -20.36 -29.17
C ASN A 194 -8.17 -21.29 -29.16
N ASN A 195 -9.31 -20.77 -28.81
CA ASN A 195 -10.65 -21.31 -29.10
C ASN A 195 -11.51 -20.16 -29.58
#